data_5fda2a91e34664bb9497a193189b4819
#
_entry.id   5fda2a91e34664bb9497a193189b4819
#
_cell.length_a   1.000
_cell.length_b   1.000
_cell.length_c   1.000
_cell.angle_alpha   90.00
_cell.angle_beta   90.00
_cell.angle_gamma   90.00
#
_symmetry.space_group_name_H-M   'P 1'
#
loop_
_entity.id
_entity.type
_entity.pdbx_description
1 polymer ?
#
loop_
_entity_poly.entity_id
_entity_poly.type
_entity_poly.pdbx_seq_one_letter_code
_entity_poly.pdbx_strand_id
1 'polypeptide(L)'
;SMMGVFSGMEIAVWDILGKALNQPVYNLIGGQFHDRLRTYTYLYPKNSGDEGNLKNKGDDVYHDGDAAAERALDYIEMGFTAVKQDPTGPYSFQGGRELSLHELARSEYSVKRIREAVGDRADILFGTHGQMTTSSAIRLAKRLEPYDPLWFEEPCPPDQIQAIGKVASATTIPVAAGERLTTKQEFHECLKAGISILQPDIGRSGGIWETKKIFVLSELFNAQVAPHIYCGPIAHAAAAHVAFSSPSFLILETIQTEFHDNLLTRSLTWDHGYMLAPTEPGLGIELNVETILNHPYSSGGRLHLEMCNTPLDSNNQKKITEL
;
A
#
# COMPACT_ATOMS: atom_id res chain seq x y z
N SER A 1 6.81 16.97 5.03
CA SER A 1 7.24 17.04 6.45
C SER A 1 8.76 16.94 6.54
N MET A 2 9.36 17.44 7.61
CA MET A 2 10.81 17.33 7.85
C MET A 2 11.26 15.86 7.92
N MET A 3 10.44 14.99 8.48
CA MET A 3 10.70 13.55 8.54
C MET A 3 10.81 12.91 7.14
N GLY A 4 10.03 13.38 6.17
CA GLY A 4 10.15 12.88 4.79
C GLY A 4 11.50 13.23 4.14
N VAL A 5 12.03 14.43 4.39
CA VAL A 5 13.38 14.80 3.91
C VAL A 5 14.43 13.92 4.57
N PHE A 6 14.33 13.71 5.88
CA PHE A 6 15.25 12.84 6.61
C PHE A 6 15.19 11.40 6.08
N SER A 7 13.99 10.86 5.86
CA SER A 7 13.81 9.52 5.31
C SER A 7 14.47 9.36 3.94
N GLY A 8 14.28 10.33 3.05
CA GLY A 8 14.89 10.29 1.71
C GLY A 8 16.43 10.34 1.75
N MET A 9 17.00 11.16 2.63
CA MET A 9 18.45 11.22 2.83
C MET A 9 19.01 9.90 3.41
N GLU A 10 18.32 9.31 4.37
CA GLU A 10 18.72 8.05 5.00
C GLU A 10 18.67 6.89 4.00
N ILE A 11 17.64 6.81 3.17
CA ILE A 11 17.52 5.84 2.08
C ILE A 11 18.69 5.97 1.10
N ALA A 12 19.05 7.20 0.71
CA ALA A 12 20.18 7.44 -0.19
C ALA A 12 21.52 7.00 0.42
N VAL A 13 21.71 7.18 1.74
CA VAL A 13 22.92 6.71 2.44
C VAL A 13 23.01 5.17 2.42
N TRP A 14 21.89 4.46 2.58
CA TRP A 14 21.87 3.00 2.48
C TRP A 14 22.18 2.52 1.05
N ASP A 15 21.70 3.20 0.03
CA ASP A 15 22.04 2.89 -1.36
C ASP A 15 23.56 3.03 -1.61
N ILE A 16 24.15 4.14 -1.14
CA ILE A 16 25.61 4.37 -1.21
C ILE A 16 26.37 3.26 -0.49
N LEU A 17 25.95 2.91 0.74
CA LEU A 17 26.60 1.89 1.54
C LEU A 17 26.53 0.51 0.85
N GLY A 18 25.35 0.16 0.34
CA GLY A 18 25.15 -1.09 -0.39
C GLY A 18 26.04 -1.17 -1.64
N LYS A 19 26.10 -0.10 -2.43
CA LYS A 19 26.98 0.01 -3.61
C LYS A 19 28.46 -0.06 -3.23
N ALA A 20 28.88 0.63 -2.16
CA ALA A 20 30.27 0.60 -1.70
C ALA A 20 30.70 -0.79 -1.21
N LEU A 21 29.80 -1.56 -0.61
CA LEU A 21 30.07 -2.91 -0.12
C LEU A 21 29.75 -4.01 -1.15
N ASN A 22 29.26 -3.63 -2.33
CA ASN A 22 28.81 -4.55 -3.38
C ASN A 22 27.75 -5.54 -2.86
N GLN A 23 26.77 -5.06 -2.10
CA GLN A 23 25.68 -5.83 -1.51
C GLN A 23 24.33 -5.17 -1.71
N PRO A 24 23.25 -5.94 -1.97
CA PRO A 24 21.89 -5.45 -1.81
C PRO A 24 21.65 -5.01 -0.37
N VAL A 25 20.85 -3.96 -0.15
CA VAL A 25 20.61 -3.39 1.18
C VAL A 25 20.03 -4.43 2.16
N TYR A 26 19.14 -5.32 1.74
CA TYR A 26 18.59 -6.35 2.63
C TYR A 26 19.65 -7.24 3.27
N ASN A 27 20.78 -7.49 2.59
CA ASN A 27 21.90 -8.25 3.16
C ASN A 27 22.58 -7.51 4.33
N LEU A 28 22.55 -6.19 4.31
CA LEU A 28 23.19 -5.35 5.35
C LEU A 28 22.29 -5.13 6.57
N ILE A 29 20.98 -5.41 6.46
CA ILE A 29 20.00 -5.19 7.52
C ILE A 29 19.39 -6.50 8.07
N GLY A 30 20.03 -7.63 7.83
CA GLY A 30 19.63 -8.90 8.42
C GLY A 30 19.69 -10.12 7.48
N GLY A 31 19.91 -9.89 6.19
CA GLY A 31 19.91 -10.94 5.17
C GLY A 31 18.53 -11.19 4.57
N GLN A 32 18.48 -11.97 3.52
CA GLN A 32 17.25 -12.33 2.82
C GLN A 32 16.48 -13.38 3.64
N PHE A 33 15.23 -13.04 4.01
CA PHE A 33 14.31 -13.96 4.67
C PHE A 33 13.26 -14.51 3.69
N HIS A 34 12.75 -13.66 2.81
CA HIS A 34 11.75 -14.03 1.80
C HIS A 34 12.38 -14.17 0.42
N ASP A 35 12.02 -15.23 -0.33
CA ASP A 35 12.47 -15.42 -1.72
C ASP A 35 11.78 -14.46 -2.68
N ARG A 36 10.54 -14.11 -2.39
CA ARG A 36 9.70 -13.14 -3.13
C ARG A 36 8.72 -12.48 -2.18
N LEU A 37 8.28 -11.27 -2.51
CA LEU A 37 7.28 -10.55 -1.72
C LEU A 37 5.92 -10.63 -2.40
N ARG A 38 4.91 -11.09 -1.66
CA ARG A 38 3.52 -10.94 -2.07
C ARG A 38 3.18 -9.46 -2.16
N THR A 39 2.44 -9.05 -3.19
CA THR A 39 2.03 -7.65 -3.35
C THR A 39 0.54 -7.51 -3.56
N TYR A 40 0.03 -6.32 -3.28
CA TYR A 40 -1.35 -5.94 -3.55
C TYR A 40 -1.41 -4.55 -4.18
N THR A 41 -2.55 -4.24 -4.75
CA THR A 41 -2.79 -2.93 -5.31
C THR A 41 -4.20 -2.44 -5.00
N TYR A 42 -4.40 -1.14 -5.14
CA TYR A 42 -5.70 -0.49 -4.99
C TYR A 42 -6.54 -0.67 -6.26
N LEU A 43 -7.85 -0.83 -6.10
CA LEU A 43 -8.77 -0.84 -7.24
C LEU A 43 -8.96 0.60 -7.74
N TYR A 44 -8.31 0.92 -8.85
CA TYR A 44 -8.47 2.20 -9.53
C TYR A 44 -9.28 2.04 -10.83
N PRO A 45 -10.03 3.07 -11.25
CA PRO A 45 -10.74 3.06 -12.53
C PRO A 45 -9.81 2.79 -13.72
N LYS A 46 -10.32 2.09 -14.75
CA LYS A 46 -9.53 1.80 -15.98
C LYS A 46 -9.16 3.05 -16.78
N ASN A 47 -10.05 4.05 -16.77
CA ASN A 47 -9.96 5.25 -17.60
C ASN A 47 -10.08 6.51 -16.74
N SER A 48 -9.31 6.59 -15.67
CA SER A 48 -9.11 7.85 -14.96
C SER A 48 -8.27 8.76 -15.86
N GLY A 49 -8.91 9.46 -16.78
CA GLY A 49 -8.24 10.47 -17.59
C GLY A 49 -7.67 11.57 -16.67
N ASP A 50 -6.75 12.39 -17.19
CA ASP A 50 -5.97 13.44 -16.52
C ASP A 50 -6.72 14.38 -15.56
N GLU A 51 -8.02 14.25 -15.42
CA GLU A 51 -8.87 15.16 -14.65
C GLU A 51 -9.60 14.52 -13.46
N GLY A 52 -9.43 13.23 -13.18
CA GLY A 52 -10.20 12.56 -12.11
C GLY A 52 -11.71 12.54 -12.39
N ASN A 53 -12.14 12.92 -13.58
CA ASN A 53 -13.51 12.82 -14.03
C ASN A 53 -13.79 11.41 -14.52
N LEU A 54 -14.54 10.65 -13.74
CA LEU A 54 -15.15 9.39 -14.16
C LEU A 54 -16.11 9.67 -15.31
N LYS A 55 -15.61 9.66 -16.55
CA LYS A 55 -16.41 9.97 -17.74
C LYS A 55 -17.43 8.86 -18.07
N ASN A 56 -17.23 7.66 -17.53
CA ASN A 56 -18.12 6.52 -17.75
C ASN A 56 -18.60 5.95 -16.41
N LYS A 57 -19.91 5.79 -16.26
CA LYS A 57 -20.50 5.16 -15.06
C LYS A 57 -20.00 3.74 -14.79
N GLY A 58 -19.57 3.00 -15.82
CA GLY A 58 -19.03 1.65 -15.69
C GLY A 58 -17.61 1.56 -15.13
N ASP A 59 -16.93 2.70 -14.92
CA ASP A 59 -15.56 2.73 -14.38
C ASP A 59 -15.52 3.21 -12.91
N ASP A 60 -16.67 3.49 -12.30
CA ASP A 60 -16.75 3.99 -10.92
C ASP A 60 -16.58 2.88 -9.89
N VAL A 61 -15.36 2.44 -9.69
CA VAL A 61 -15.01 1.40 -8.70
C VAL A 61 -15.28 1.82 -7.25
N TYR A 62 -15.53 3.09 -6.99
CA TYR A 62 -15.77 3.61 -5.64
C TYR A 62 -17.24 3.54 -5.22
N HIS A 63 -18.17 3.65 -6.17
CA HIS A 63 -19.59 3.71 -5.88
C HIS A 63 -20.40 2.58 -6.52
N ASP A 64 -19.82 1.91 -7.51
CA ASP A 64 -20.43 0.78 -8.23
C ASP A 64 -19.70 -0.52 -7.85
N GLY A 65 -20.37 -1.37 -7.08
CA GLY A 65 -19.80 -2.65 -6.64
C GLY A 65 -19.57 -3.65 -7.78
N ASP A 66 -20.33 -3.56 -8.85
CA ASP A 66 -20.14 -4.43 -10.03
C ASP A 66 -18.90 -4.01 -10.81
N ALA A 67 -18.69 -2.71 -11.01
CA ALA A 67 -17.46 -2.19 -11.61
C ALA A 67 -16.22 -2.51 -10.75
N ALA A 68 -16.33 -2.42 -9.43
CA ALA A 68 -15.26 -2.81 -8.51
C ALA A 68 -14.92 -4.31 -8.61
N ALA A 69 -15.94 -5.16 -8.73
CA ALA A 69 -15.79 -6.60 -8.90
C ALA A 69 -15.10 -6.97 -10.24
N GLU A 70 -15.51 -6.35 -11.34
CA GLU A 70 -14.85 -6.52 -12.65
C GLU A 70 -13.39 -6.07 -12.59
N ARG A 71 -13.12 -4.94 -11.96
CA ARG A 71 -11.77 -4.45 -11.82
C ARG A 71 -10.88 -5.36 -10.97
N ALA A 72 -11.44 -5.95 -9.91
CA ALA A 72 -10.75 -6.95 -9.10
C ALA A 72 -10.33 -8.18 -9.92
N LEU A 73 -11.20 -8.65 -10.83
CA LEU A 73 -10.87 -9.76 -11.72
C LEU A 73 -9.70 -9.41 -12.67
N ASP A 74 -9.66 -8.20 -13.23
CA ASP A 74 -8.52 -7.76 -14.03
C ASP A 74 -7.18 -7.89 -13.27
N TYR A 75 -7.16 -7.49 -12.00
CA TYR A 75 -5.94 -7.58 -11.19
C TYR A 75 -5.55 -9.02 -10.83
N ILE A 76 -6.54 -9.91 -10.66
CA ILE A 76 -6.26 -11.34 -10.48
C ILE A 76 -5.64 -11.93 -11.75
N GLU A 77 -6.13 -11.53 -12.93
CA GLU A 77 -5.53 -11.95 -14.21
C GLU A 77 -4.10 -11.44 -14.39
N MET A 78 -3.75 -10.31 -13.78
CA MET A 78 -2.37 -9.80 -13.70
C MET A 78 -1.49 -10.59 -12.70
N GLY A 79 -2.07 -11.50 -11.91
CA GLY A 79 -1.36 -12.31 -10.92
C GLY A 79 -1.46 -11.82 -9.49
N PHE A 80 -2.19 -10.73 -9.21
CA PHE A 80 -2.42 -10.30 -7.83
C PHE A 80 -3.30 -11.28 -7.07
N THR A 81 -2.96 -11.54 -5.82
CA THR A 81 -3.75 -12.38 -4.92
C THR A 81 -4.38 -11.59 -3.78
N ALA A 82 -4.33 -10.27 -3.88
CA ALA A 82 -4.98 -9.35 -2.95
C ALA A 82 -5.28 -8.02 -3.65
N VAL A 83 -6.43 -7.43 -3.32
CA VAL A 83 -6.90 -6.16 -3.87
C VAL A 83 -7.41 -5.27 -2.75
N LYS A 84 -7.12 -3.97 -2.83
CA LYS A 84 -7.55 -2.97 -1.84
C LYS A 84 -8.65 -2.09 -2.41
N GLN A 85 -9.66 -1.80 -1.60
CA GLN A 85 -10.74 -0.89 -1.94
C GLN A 85 -11.07 0.02 -0.76
N ASP A 86 -11.56 1.24 -1.03
CA ASP A 86 -12.24 2.05 -0.02
C ASP A 86 -13.76 1.78 -0.12
N PRO A 87 -14.34 1.04 0.82
CA PRO A 87 -15.76 0.67 0.75
C PRO A 87 -16.67 1.86 1.03
N THR A 88 -16.14 2.95 1.60
CA THR A 88 -16.91 4.17 1.91
C THR A 88 -16.91 5.18 0.76
N GLY A 89 -16.20 4.87 -0.31
CA GLY A 89 -15.96 5.73 -1.46
C GLY A 89 -14.75 6.64 -1.28
N PRO A 90 -14.47 7.54 -2.22
CA PRO A 90 -13.30 8.41 -2.18
C PRO A 90 -13.20 9.15 -0.86
N TYR A 91 -12.01 9.21 -0.30
CA TYR A 91 -11.81 9.84 0.99
C TYR A 91 -11.92 11.36 0.94
N SER A 92 -12.33 11.95 2.07
CA SER A 92 -12.31 13.38 2.29
C SER A 92 -11.57 13.68 3.60
N PHE A 93 -10.85 14.80 3.64
CA PHE A 93 -10.10 15.23 4.83
C PHE A 93 -10.97 15.97 5.86
N GLN A 94 -12.28 15.73 5.89
CA GLN A 94 -13.22 16.44 6.78
C GLN A 94 -13.31 15.85 8.20
N GLY A 95 -12.50 14.83 8.52
CA GLY A 95 -12.52 14.16 9.82
C GLY A 95 -13.55 13.04 9.93
N GLY A 96 -13.66 12.46 11.12
CA GLY A 96 -14.55 11.33 11.37
C GLY A 96 -16.03 11.69 11.25
N ARG A 97 -16.79 10.91 10.49
CA ARG A 97 -18.22 11.07 10.25
C ARG A 97 -19.01 9.80 10.56
N GLU A 98 -20.28 9.97 10.85
CA GLU A 98 -21.23 8.85 10.91
C GLU A 98 -21.72 8.53 9.49
N LEU A 99 -21.60 7.25 9.11
CA LEU A 99 -22.17 6.77 7.86
C LEU A 99 -23.68 6.61 7.99
N SER A 100 -24.40 7.08 6.97
CA SER A 100 -25.83 6.81 6.83
C SER A 100 -26.11 5.33 6.57
N LEU A 101 -27.35 4.90 6.76
CA LEU A 101 -27.76 3.52 6.43
C LEU A 101 -27.54 3.21 4.93
N HIS A 102 -27.70 4.20 4.05
CA HIS A 102 -27.46 4.04 2.63
C HIS A 102 -25.97 3.81 2.34
N GLU A 103 -25.07 4.59 2.93
CA GLU A 103 -23.63 4.42 2.76
C GLU A 103 -23.14 3.07 3.30
N LEU A 104 -23.64 2.65 4.47
CA LEU A 104 -23.34 1.33 5.02
C LEU A 104 -23.81 0.19 4.10
N ALA A 105 -25.02 0.29 3.53
CA ALA A 105 -25.55 -0.72 2.62
C ALA A 105 -24.78 -0.75 1.30
N ARG A 106 -24.39 0.41 0.76
CA ARG A 106 -23.56 0.50 -0.45
C ARG A 106 -22.18 -0.12 -0.22
N SER A 107 -21.53 0.21 0.89
CA SER A 107 -20.22 -0.36 1.26
C SER A 107 -20.27 -1.89 1.36
N GLU A 108 -21.28 -2.41 2.03
CA GLU A 108 -21.51 -3.85 2.15
C GLU A 108 -21.76 -4.50 0.79
N TYR A 109 -22.58 -3.89 -0.06
CA TYR A 109 -22.86 -4.38 -1.40
C TYR A 109 -21.58 -4.46 -2.26
N SER A 110 -20.77 -3.41 -2.27
CA SER A 110 -19.51 -3.39 -3.04
C SER A 110 -18.58 -4.53 -2.62
N VAL A 111 -18.36 -4.70 -1.32
CA VAL A 111 -17.51 -5.76 -0.79
C VAL A 111 -18.07 -7.15 -1.10
N LYS A 112 -19.38 -7.33 -0.98
CA LYS A 112 -20.07 -8.56 -1.37
C LYS A 112 -19.81 -8.90 -2.83
N ARG A 113 -19.97 -7.94 -3.74
CA ARG A 113 -19.77 -8.17 -5.18
C ARG A 113 -18.33 -8.54 -5.50
N ILE A 114 -17.34 -7.88 -4.87
CA ILE A 114 -15.93 -8.25 -5.03
C ILE A 114 -15.71 -9.69 -4.52
N ARG A 115 -16.18 -10.04 -3.31
CA ARG A 115 -15.98 -11.39 -2.76
C ARG A 115 -16.64 -12.47 -3.63
N GLU A 116 -17.85 -12.23 -4.14
CA GLU A 116 -18.54 -13.16 -5.05
C GLU A 116 -17.75 -13.35 -6.35
N ALA A 117 -17.11 -12.31 -6.87
CA ALA A 117 -16.34 -12.39 -8.10
C ALA A 117 -14.99 -13.07 -7.92
N VAL A 118 -14.24 -12.69 -6.88
CA VAL A 118 -12.88 -13.21 -6.65
C VAL A 118 -12.86 -14.59 -5.96
N GLY A 119 -13.89 -14.91 -5.17
CA GLY A 119 -13.93 -16.13 -4.36
C GLY A 119 -12.77 -16.18 -3.38
N ASP A 120 -12.04 -17.29 -3.33
CA ASP A 120 -10.85 -17.53 -2.52
C ASP A 120 -9.52 -17.22 -3.26
N ARG A 121 -9.61 -16.73 -4.51
CA ARG A 121 -8.42 -16.40 -5.32
C ARG A 121 -7.68 -15.15 -4.85
N ALA A 122 -8.35 -14.26 -4.11
CA ALA A 122 -7.73 -13.06 -3.60
C ALA A 122 -8.30 -12.63 -2.25
N ASP A 123 -7.43 -12.06 -1.42
CA ASP A 123 -7.83 -11.33 -0.23
C ASP A 123 -8.40 -9.95 -0.61
N ILE A 124 -9.35 -9.49 0.22
CA ILE A 124 -9.91 -8.14 0.10
C ILE A 124 -9.39 -7.31 1.27
N LEU A 125 -8.89 -6.12 0.95
CA LEU A 125 -8.32 -5.18 1.91
C LEU A 125 -9.12 -3.88 1.86
N PHE A 126 -9.37 -3.29 3.02
CA PHE A 126 -10.09 -2.01 3.08
C PHE A 126 -9.18 -0.89 3.54
N GLY A 127 -9.08 0.18 2.72
CA GLY A 127 -8.44 1.42 3.09
C GLY A 127 -9.50 2.50 3.27
N THR A 128 -9.68 2.99 4.50
CA THR A 128 -10.73 3.98 4.80
C THR A 128 -10.21 5.35 5.22
N HIS A 129 -8.90 5.54 5.29
CA HIS A 129 -8.21 6.82 5.48
C HIS A 129 -8.72 7.66 6.66
N GLY A 130 -9.18 7.01 7.74
CA GLY A 130 -9.61 7.69 8.96
C GLY A 130 -10.90 8.49 8.85
N GLN A 131 -11.83 8.08 7.98
CA GLN A 131 -13.03 8.85 7.68
C GLN A 131 -14.18 8.71 8.67
N MET A 132 -14.08 7.80 9.66
CA MET A 132 -15.24 7.45 10.49
C MET A 132 -15.03 7.79 11.96
N THR A 133 -16.17 8.01 12.65
CA THR A 133 -16.21 7.92 14.10
C THR A 133 -16.05 6.45 14.53
N THR A 134 -15.69 6.22 15.79
CA THR A 134 -15.54 4.86 16.33
C THR A 134 -16.83 4.03 16.18
N SER A 135 -17.99 4.64 16.45
CA SER A 135 -19.28 3.95 16.34
C SER A 135 -19.61 3.57 14.90
N SER A 136 -19.36 4.49 13.96
CA SER A 136 -19.59 4.23 12.54
C SER A 136 -18.67 3.13 12.01
N ALA A 137 -17.40 3.16 12.37
CA ALA A 137 -16.42 2.15 12.00
C ALA A 137 -16.81 0.75 12.51
N ILE A 138 -17.27 0.63 13.77
CA ILE A 138 -17.73 -0.64 14.32
C ILE A 138 -18.97 -1.14 13.58
N ARG A 139 -19.94 -0.25 13.27
CA ARG A 139 -21.14 -0.62 12.50
C ARG A 139 -20.79 -1.14 11.10
N LEU A 140 -19.80 -0.50 10.44
CA LEU A 140 -19.34 -0.97 9.14
C LEU A 140 -18.61 -2.31 9.27
N ALA A 141 -17.65 -2.43 10.18
CA ALA A 141 -16.90 -3.67 10.40
C ALA A 141 -17.83 -4.87 10.59
N LYS A 142 -18.88 -4.73 11.41
CA LYS A 142 -19.88 -5.81 11.65
C LYS A 142 -20.62 -6.25 10.38
N ARG A 143 -20.81 -5.37 9.42
CA ARG A 143 -21.41 -5.70 8.11
C ARG A 143 -20.42 -6.40 7.19
N LEU A 144 -19.12 -6.09 7.34
CA LEU A 144 -18.08 -6.61 6.47
C LEU A 144 -17.47 -7.94 6.95
N GLU A 145 -17.60 -8.28 8.23
CA GLU A 145 -17.13 -9.56 8.81
C GLU A 145 -17.52 -10.81 7.98
N PRO A 146 -18.76 -10.94 7.45
CA PRO A 146 -19.15 -12.11 6.68
C PRO A 146 -18.37 -12.33 5.36
N TYR A 147 -17.64 -11.33 4.91
CA TYR A 147 -16.86 -11.38 3.67
C TYR A 147 -15.39 -11.66 3.91
N ASP A 148 -14.98 -11.86 5.16
CA ASP A 148 -13.64 -12.26 5.60
C ASP A 148 -12.50 -11.42 4.95
N PRO A 149 -12.46 -10.10 5.17
CA PRO A 149 -11.39 -9.27 4.65
C PRO A 149 -10.08 -9.50 5.41
N LEU A 150 -8.94 -9.36 4.71
CA LEU A 150 -7.62 -9.49 5.31
C LEU A 150 -7.35 -8.40 6.36
N TRP A 151 -7.86 -7.17 6.12
CA TRP A 151 -7.81 -6.09 7.12
C TRP A 151 -8.84 -4.98 6.88
N PHE A 152 -9.02 -4.21 7.94
CA PHE A 152 -9.73 -2.95 7.96
C PHE A 152 -8.74 -1.85 8.36
N GLU A 153 -8.34 -1.01 7.40
CA GLU A 153 -7.27 -0.03 7.54
C GLU A 153 -7.80 1.34 7.92
N GLU A 154 -7.13 1.98 8.89
CA GLU A 154 -7.42 3.32 9.39
C GLU A 154 -8.93 3.63 9.51
N PRO A 155 -9.68 2.87 10.29
CA PRO A 155 -11.13 3.10 10.41
C PRO A 155 -11.48 4.46 11.02
N CYS A 156 -10.60 5.00 11.88
CA CYS A 156 -10.72 6.30 12.53
C CYS A 156 -9.50 7.17 12.21
N PRO A 157 -9.55 8.51 12.44
CA PRO A 157 -8.41 9.40 12.25
C PRO A 157 -7.13 8.87 12.93
N PRO A 158 -5.94 8.98 12.29
CA PRO A 158 -4.72 8.32 12.73
C PRO A 158 -4.17 8.86 14.05
N ASP A 159 -4.49 10.08 14.42
CA ASP A 159 -4.17 10.67 15.72
C ASP A 159 -5.05 10.12 16.87
N GLN A 160 -6.06 9.32 16.54
CA GLN A 160 -6.99 8.70 17.47
C GLN A 160 -6.71 7.20 17.68
N ILE A 161 -5.46 6.84 18.00
CA ILE A 161 -5.01 5.43 18.15
C ILE A 161 -5.92 4.63 19.08
N GLN A 162 -6.38 5.23 20.18
CA GLN A 162 -7.29 4.58 21.13
C GLN A 162 -8.69 4.32 20.53
N ALA A 163 -9.15 5.17 19.61
CA ALA A 163 -10.39 4.94 18.87
C ALA A 163 -10.25 3.77 17.89
N ILE A 164 -9.12 3.72 17.18
CA ILE A 164 -8.79 2.60 16.28
C ILE A 164 -8.70 1.28 17.08
N GLY A 165 -8.06 1.29 18.26
CA GLY A 165 -8.00 0.13 19.16
C GLY A 165 -9.37 -0.34 19.66
N LYS A 166 -10.32 0.56 19.89
CA LYS A 166 -11.70 0.20 20.20
C LYS A 166 -12.39 -0.51 19.04
N VAL A 167 -12.12 -0.08 17.81
CA VAL A 167 -12.64 -0.80 16.62
C VAL A 167 -12.00 -2.18 16.55
N ALA A 168 -10.68 -2.30 16.70
CA ALA A 168 -9.97 -3.58 16.69
C ALA A 168 -10.54 -4.57 17.73
N SER A 169 -10.89 -4.11 18.92
CA SER A 169 -11.49 -4.97 19.96
C SER A 169 -12.95 -5.33 19.70
N ALA A 170 -13.62 -4.68 18.76
CA ALA A 170 -15.05 -4.88 18.49
C ALA A 170 -15.34 -5.67 17.20
N THR A 171 -14.31 -6.12 16.49
CA THR A 171 -14.46 -6.90 15.25
C THR A 171 -13.48 -8.05 15.20
N THR A 172 -13.80 -9.07 14.39
CA THR A 172 -12.88 -10.17 14.06
C THR A 172 -11.95 -9.84 12.88
N ILE A 173 -12.23 -8.76 12.14
CA ILE A 173 -11.39 -8.31 11.05
C ILE A 173 -10.09 -7.74 11.64
N PRO A 174 -8.89 -8.19 11.21
CA PRO A 174 -7.65 -7.55 11.61
C PRO A 174 -7.66 -6.06 11.28
N VAL A 175 -7.24 -5.22 12.22
CA VAL A 175 -7.16 -3.78 11.98
C VAL A 175 -5.74 -3.40 11.64
N ALA A 176 -5.59 -2.62 10.57
CA ALA A 176 -4.33 -2.09 10.08
C ALA A 176 -4.25 -0.57 10.27
N ALA A 177 -3.06 -0.05 10.57
CA ALA A 177 -2.81 1.39 10.63
C ALA A 177 -1.32 1.72 10.56
N GLY A 178 -0.99 2.97 10.18
CA GLY A 178 0.38 3.45 10.29
C GLY A 178 0.89 4.32 9.15
N GLU A 179 0.22 4.42 8.03
CA GLU A 179 0.69 5.18 6.85
C GLU A 179 0.98 6.66 7.14
N ARG A 180 0.32 7.23 8.14
CA ARG A 180 0.47 8.63 8.55
C ARG A 180 1.27 8.83 9.83
N LEU A 181 1.75 7.75 10.44
CA LEU A 181 2.63 7.78 11.61
C LEU A 181 4.09 7.95 11.20
N THR A 182 4.90 8.50 12.10
CA THR A 182 6.28 8.88 11.77
C THR A 182 7.33 8.28 12.69
N THR A 183 6.95 7.79 13.87
CA THR A 183 7.89 7.33 14.89
C THR A 183 7.55 5.93 15.39
N LYS A 184 8.57 5.14 15.72
CA LYS A 184 8.36 3.81 16.33
C LYS A 184 7.58 3.87 17.66
N GLN A 185 7.58 5.01 18.34
CA GLN A 185 6.79 5.22 19.55
C GLN A 185 5.28 5.21 19.22
N GLU A 186 4.87 5.87 18.14
CA GLU A 186 3.48 5.85 17.66
C GLU A 186 3.08 4.43 17.26
N PHE A 187 3.94 3.69 16.56
CA PHE A 187 3.70 2.27 16.23
C PHE A 187 3.61 1.38 17.47
N HIS A 188 4.41 1.65 18.49
CA HIS A 188 4.29 0.95 19.78
C HIS A 188 2.93 1.20 20.43
N GLU A 189 2.41 2.43 20.41
CA GLU A 189 1.07 2.73 20.92
C GLU A 189 -0.03 2.02 20.08
N CYS A 190 0.14 1.88 18.76
CA CYS A 190 -0.75 1.06 17.94
C CYS A 190 -0.80 -0.40 18.41
N LEU A 191 0.36 -1.02 18.64
CA LEU A 191 0.45 -2.41 19.11
C LEU A 191 -0.19 -2.58 20.48
N LYS A 192 0.04 -1.65 21.42
CA LYS A 192 -0.61 -1.63 22.73
C LYS A 192 -2.13 -1.48 22.67
N ALA A 193 -2.62 -0.78 21.65
CA ALA A 193 -4.05 -0.63 21.42
C ALA A 193 -4.70 -1.84 20.75
N GLY A 194 -3.92 -2.87 20.37
CA GLY A 194 -4.43 -4.09 19.75
C GLY A 194 -4.52 -4.03 18.22
N ILE A 195 -3.86 -3.07 17.59
CA ILE A 195 -3.73 -3.02 16.13
C ILE A 195 -2.73 -4.11 15.73
N SER A 196 -3.13 -5.03 14.87
CA SER A 196 -2.39 -6.25 14.56
C SER A 196 -1.58 -6.19 13.26
N ILE A 197 -1.82 -5.17 12.43
CA ILE A 197 -1.08 -4.96 11.18
C ILE A 197 -0.57 -3.52 11.15
N LEU A 198 0.75 -3.36 11.10
CA LEU A 198 1.39 -2.06 11.02
C LEU A 198 1.69 -1.70 9.56
N GLN A 199 1.46 -0.45 9.18
CA GLN A 199 1.65 0.03 7.81
C GLN A 199 2.59 1.25 7.77
N PRO A 200 3.87 1.09 8.17
CA PRO A 200 4.81 2.20 8.07
C PRO A 200 5.04 2.59 6.60
N ASP A 201 5.00 3.89 6.33
CA ASP A 201 5.49 4.46 5.08
C ASP A 201 6.97 4.80 5.26
N ILE A 202 7.84 4.16 4.51
CA ILE A 202 9.30 4.31 4.65
C ILE A 202 9.76 5.73 4.36
N GLY A 203 9.04 6.44 3.49
CA GLY A 203 9.28 7.85 3.19
C GLY A 203 8.87 8.81 4.32
N ARG A 204 8.18 8.31 5.37
CA ARG A 204 7.68 9.11 6.50
C ARG A 204 8.18 8.64 7.86
N SER A 205 8.58 7.37 7.97
CA SER A 205 8.94 6.73 9.24
C SER A 205 10.45 6.77 9.57
N GLY A 206 11.23 7.56 8.83
CA GLY A 206 12.65 7.75 9.11
C GLY A 206 13.60 6.89 8.26
N GLY A 207 13.10 6.33 7.14
CA GLY A 207 13.90 5.54 6.21
C GLY A 207 14.01 4.05 6.58
N ILE A 208 15.02 3.40 6.03
CA ILE A 208 15.22 1.94 6.10
C ILE A 208 15.45 1.47 7.55
N TRP A 209 16.36 2.11 8.26
CA TRP A 209 16.75 1.61 9.58
C TRP A 209 15.66 1.81 10.64
N GLU A 210 14.94 2.91 10.62
CA GLU A 210 13.85 3.13 11.58
C GLU A 210 12.65 2.24 11.23
N THR A 211 12.33 2.04 9.95
CA THR A 211 11.29 1.10 9.50
C THR A 211 11.66 -0.33 9.92
N LYS A 212 12.93 -0.74 9.77
CA LYS A 212 13.38 -2.06 10.24
C LYS A 212 13.11 -2.29 11.73
N LYS A 213 13.31 -1.27 12.57
CA LYS A 213 12.99 -1.36 14.01
C LYS A 213 11.50 -1.53 14.28
N ILE A 214 10.63 -0.92 13.43
CA ILE A 214 9.18 -1.11 13.52
C ILE A 214 8.81 -2.57 13.22
N PHE A 215 9.44 -3.20 12.22
CA PHE A 215 9.26 -4.62 11.95
C PHE A 215 9.68 -5.50 13.13
N VAL A 216 10.86 -5.25 13.71
CA VAL A 216 11.32 -5.99 14.91
C VAL A 216 10.38 -5.79 16.10
N LEU A 217 9.86 -4.57 16.26
CA LEU A 217 8.90 -4.27 17.33
C LEU A 217 7.59 -5.07 17.15
N SER A 218 7.09 -5.24 15.94
CA SER A 218 5.87 -5.99 15.67
C SER A 218 5.97 -7.46 16.08
N GLU A 219 7.14 -8.07 15.98
CA GLU A 219 7.38 -9.46 16.37
C GLU A 219 7.14 -9.69 17.86
N LEU A 220 7.45 -8.71 18.71
CA LEU A 220 7.22 -8.79 20.16
C LEU A 220 5.73 -8.84 20.54
N PHE A 221 4.86 -8.36 19.65
CA PHE A 221 3.41 -8.30 19.85
C PHE A 221 2.65 -9.34 19.02
N ASN A 222 3.35 -10.25 18.34
CA ASN A 222 2.75 -11.20 17.39
C ASN A 222 1.90 -10.49 16.32
N ALA A 223 2.39 -9.34 15.85
CA ALA A 223 1.78 -8.53 14.81
C ALA A 223 2.58 -8.64 13.50
N GLN A 224 1.94 -8.29 12.40
CA GLN A 224 2.58 -8.28 11.07
C GLN A 224 2.73 -6.86 10.52
N VAL A 225 3.52 -6.73 9.47
CA VAL A 225 3.76 -5.45 8.82
C VAL A 225 3.47 -5.55 7.33
N ALA A 226 2.65 -4.62 6.86
CA ALA A 226 2.31 -4.42 5.45
C ALA A 226 2.68 -2.97 5.07
N PRO A 227 3.89 -2.69 4.60
CA PRO A 227 4.32 -1.32 4.34
C PRO A 227 3.40 -0.59 3.37
N HIS A 228 3.03 0.63 3.74
CA HIS A 228 2.31 1.55 2.86
C HIS A 228 3.24 2.10 1.79
N ILE A 229 2.79 2.12 0.55
CA ILE A 229 3.50 2.70 -0.60
C ILE A 229 2.55 3.57 -1.41
N TYR A 230 2.60 4.87 -1.19
CA TYR A 230 1.98 5.88 -2.06
C TYR A 230 3.02 6.95 -2.43
N CYS A 231 4.14 6.49 -2.98
CA CYS A 231 5.29 7.32 -3.32
C CYS A 231 6.07 6.67 -4.48
N GLY A 232 7.11 7.35 -4.93
CA GLY A 232 7.84 6.93 -6.10
C GLY A 232 8.68 5.64 -5.92
N PRO A 233 9.29 5.18 -7.01
CA PRO A 233 9.96 3.87 -7.08
C PRO A 233 11.15 3.72 -6.13
N ILE A 234 11.79 4.82 -5.72
CA ILE A 234 12.91 4.78 -4.75
C ILE A 234 12.42 4.30 -3.38
N ALA A 235 11.33 4.87 -2.87
CA ALA A 235 10.76 4.45 -1.60
C ALA A 235 10.19 3.03 -1.69
N HIS A 236 9.62 2.64 -2.83
CA HIS A 236 9.16 1.28 -3.06
C HIS A 236 10.31 0.27 -2.97
N ALA A 237 11.44 0.52 -3.64
CA ALA A 237 12.63 -0.31 -3.54
C ALA A 237 13.14 -0.39 -2.09
N ALA A 238 13.21 0.73 -1.39
CA ALA A 238 13.67 0.77 0.00
C ALA A 238 12.75 -0.05 0.93
N ALA A 239 11.42 0.05 0.78
CA ALA A 239 10.46 -0.75 1.54
C ALA A 239 10.59 -2.25 1.24
N ALA A 240 10.83 -2.60 -0.03
CA ALA A 240 11.07 -3.98 -0.43
C ALA A 240 12.29 -4.58 0.27
N HIS A 241 13.41 -3.84 0.37
CA HIS A 241 14.59 -4.33 1.09
C HIS A 241 14.33 -4.61 2.56
N VAL A 242 13.57 -3.75 3.25
CA VAL A 242 13.18 -4.01 4.63
C VAL A 242 12.27 -5.24 4.71
N ALA A 243 11.30 -5.36 3.81
CA ALA A 243 10.38 -6.49 3.74
C ALA A 243 11.13 -7.82 3.47
N PHE A 244 12.04 -7.85 2.50
CA PHE A 244 12.85 -9.04 2.21
C PHE A 244 13.64 -9.55 3.41
N SER A 245 14.07 -8.67 4.30
CA SER A 245 14.89 -9.00 5.47
C SER A 245 14.09 -9.24 6.76
N SER A 246 12.74 -9.23 6.73
CA SER A 246 11.94 -9.18 7.96
C SER A 246 10.91 -10.30 8.04
N PRO A 247 10.99 -11.19 9.06
CA PRO A 247 10.05 -12.31 9.23
C PRO A 247 8.58 -11.90 9.38
N SER A 248 8.32 -10.75 10.03
CA SER A 248 6.96 -10.26 10.29
C SER A 248 6.28 -9.60 9.07
N PHE A 249 6.90 -9.62 7.90
CA PHE A 249 6.30 -9.13 6.66
C PHE A 249 5.03 -9.93 6.29
N LEU A 250 3.97 -9.21 5.92
CA LEU A 250 2.71 -9.79 5.45
C LEU A 250 2.55 -9.66 3.93
N ILE A 251 2.52 -8.43 3.44
CA ILE A 251 2.27 -8.10 2.04
C ILE A 251 2.74 -6.66 1.77
N LEU A 252 3.18 -6.37 0.55
CA LEU A 252 3.67 -5.05 0.14
C LEU A 252 2.67 -4.35 -0.78
N GLU A 253 2.32 -3.12 -0.44
CA GLU A 253 1.56 -2.26 -1.35
C GLU A 253 2.39 -1.93 -2.59
N THR A 254 1.74 -1.88 -3.74
CA THR A 254 2.39 -1.52 -4.98
C THR A 254 1.52 -0.57 -5.80
N ILE A 255 2.12 0.55 -6.17
CA ILE A 255 1.57 1.51 -7.12
C ILE A 255 2.64 1.74 -8.17
N GLN A 256 2.34 1.31 -9.39
CA GLN A 256 3.25 1.46 -10.50
C GLN A 256 2.50 1.97 -11.71
N THR A 257 2.96 3.08 -12.25
CA THR A 257 2.43 3.70 -13.47
C THR A 257 3.53 3.72 -14.50
N GLU A 258 3.18 3.96 -15.75
CA GLU A 258 4.16 4.18 -16.83
C GLU A 258 5.16 5.29 -16.47
N PHE A 259 4.71 6.34 -15.78
CA PHE A 259 5.60 7.40 -15.32
C PHE A 259 6.62 6.92 -14.28
N HIS A 260 6.20 6.05 -13.32
CA HIS A 260 7.13 5.44 -12.36
C HIS A 260 8.20 4.60 -13.05
N ASP A 261 7.83 3.84 -14.06
CA ASP A 261 8.78 3.05 -14.85
C ASP A 261 9.76 3.94 -15.61
N ASN A 262 9.30 5.05 -16.20
CA ASN A 262 10.12 6.00 -16.92
C ASN A 262 11.13 6.76 -16.03
N LEU A 263 10.90 6.80 -14.71
CA LEU A 263 11.86 7.37 -13.75
C LEU A 263 13.08 6.48 -13.51
N LEU A 264 13.07 5.25 -14.01
CA LEU A 264 14.13 4.26 -13.79
C LEU A 264 14.70 3.76 -15.13
N THR A 265 16.00 3.55 -15.18
CA THR A 265 16.68 2.79 -16.25
C THR A 265 16.87 1.32 -15.86
N ARG A 266 16.80 1.00 -14.55
CA ARG A 266 16.71 -0.35 -14.01
C ARG A 266 15.65 -0.36 -12.92
N SER A 267 14.61 -1.17 -13.14
CA SER A 267 13.47 -1.33 -12.22
C SER A 267 13.57 -2.60 -11.38
N LEU A 268 12.72 -2.69 -10.35
CA LEU A 268 12.44 -3.94 -9.66
C LEU A 268 11.80 -4.94 -10.63
N THR A 269 11.94 -6.21 -10.35
CA THR A 269 11.40 -7.30 -11.19
C THR A 269 10.24 -8.00 -10.51
N TRP A 270 9.33 -8.54 -11.31
CA TRP A 270 8.07 -9.11 -10.87
C TRP A 270 7.82 -10.47 -11.52
N ASP A 271 7.13 -11.33 -10.79
CA ASP A 271 6.63 -12.60 -11.26
C ASP A 271 5.20 -12.79 -10.76
N HIS A 272 4.21 -12.64 -11.64
CA HIS A 272 2.78 -12.86 -11.36
C HIS A 272 2.31 -12.23 -10.03
N GLY A 273 2.45 -10.91 -9.89
CA GLY A 273 2.02 -10.17 -8.70
C GLY A 273 2.95 -10.33 -7.47
N TYR A 274 4.08 -11.01 -7.61
CA TYR A 274 5.13 -11.11 -6.61
C TYR A 274 6.36 -10.34 -7.03
N MET A 275 6.91 -9.53 -6.13
CA MET A 275 8.19 -8.86 -6.34
C MET A 275 9.35 -9.81 -6.04
N LEU A 276 10.32 -9.88 -6.95
CA LEU A 276 11.52 -10.66 -6.79
C LEU A 276 12.60 -9.86 -6.06
N ALA A 277 13.46 -10.55 -5.30
CA ALA A 277 14.55 -9.89 -4.58
C ALA A 277 15.55 -9.28 -5.59
N PRO A 278 15.86 -7.98 -5.48
CA PRO A 278 16.89 -7.37 -6.30
C PRO A 278 18.27 -7.95 -5.97
N THR A 279 19.04 -8.31 -6.98
CA THR A 279 20.39 -8.90 -6.82
C THR A 279 21.50 -7.86 -6.89
N GLU A 280 21.20 -6.69 -7.46
CA GLU A 280 22.17 -5.62 -7.64
C GLU A 280 22.46 -4.87 -6.34
N PRO A 281 23.69 -4.32 -6.19
CA PRO A 281 24.08 -3.57 -5.00
C PRO A 281 23.21 -2.33 -4.73
N GLY A 282 23.13 -1.92 -3.47
CA GLY A 282 22.32 -0.80 -3.03
C GLY A 282 20.84 -1.16 -3.04
N LEU A 283 20.00 -0.28 -3.55
CA LEU A 283 18.57 -0.49 -3.73
C LEU A 283 18.23 -1.37 -4.94
N GLY A 284 19.22 -1.73 -5.77
CA GLY A 284 19.02 -2.56 -6.95
C GLY A 284 18.32 -1.87 -8.12
N ILE A 285 18.08 -0.56 -8.03
CA ILE A 285 17.47 0.26 -9.08
C ILE A 285 18.46 1.31 -9.60
N GLU A 286 18.21 1.82 -10.80
CA GLU A 286 18.97 2.94 -11.37
C GLU A 286 18.02 4.03 -11.86
N LEU A 287 18.37 5.29 -11.58
CA LEU A 287 17.53 6.43 -11.90
C LEU A 287 17.72 6.87 -13.35
N ASN A 288 16.62 7.20 -14.03
CA ASN A 288 16.64 7.95 -15.28
C ASN A 288 16.76 9.45 -14.99
N VAL A 289 18.00 9.92 -14.85
CA VAL A 289 18.30 11.30 -14.46
C VAL A 289 17.74 12.31 -15.47
N GLU A 290 17.75 11.98 -16.76
CA GLU A 290 17.20 12.85 -17.81
C GLU A 290 15.69 13.04 -17.62
N THR A 291 14.94 11.97 -17.43
CA THR A 291 13.50 12.04 -17.17
C THR A 291 13.20 12.84 -15.89
N ILE A 292 13.95 12.62 -14.81
CA ILE A 292 13.77 13.33 -13.54
C ILE A 292 14.00 14.83 -13.72
N LEU A 293 15.07 15.24 -14.41
CA LEU A 293 15.39 16.65 -14.65
C LEU A 293 14.37 17.34 -15.56
N ASN A 294 13.75 16.60 -16.48
CA ASN A 294 12.70 17.10 -17.36
C ASN A 294 11.32 17.23 -16.67
N HIS A 295 11.17 16.67 -15.45
CA HIS A 295 9.93 16.73 -14.66
C HIS A 295 10.19 17.35 -13.28
N PRO A 296 10.60 18.63 -13.20
CA PRO A 296 10.86 19.28 -11.92
C PRO A 296 9.55 19.44 -11.14
N TYR A 297 9.67 19.61 -9.81
CA TYR A 297 8.53 19.89 -8.95
C TYR A 297 7.71 21.09 -9.48
N SER A 298 6.41 20.89 -9.56
CA SER A 298 5.42 21.90 -9.93
C SER A 298 4.42 22.09 -8.81
N SER A 299 4.20 23.32 -8.36
CA SER A 299 3.20 23.64 -7.33
C SER A 299 1.74 23.41 -7.77
N GLY A 300 1.51 23.22 -9.06
CA GLY A 300 0.21 22.88 -9.65
C GLY A 300 0.07 21.41 -10.01
N GLY A 301 1.01 20.56 -9.60
CA GLY A 301 0.95 19.12 -9.84
C GLY A 301 -0.27 18.51 -9.17
N ARG A 302 -0.97 17.63 -9.89
CA ARG A 302 -2.11 16.86 -9.36
C ARG A 302 -1.62 15.54 -8.80
N LEU A 303 -2.31 15.03 -7.78
CA LEU A 303 -2.14 13.65 -7.35
C LEU A 303 -2.69 12.74 -8.45
N HIS A 304 -1.86 11.83 -8.95
CA HIS A 304 -2.31 10.79 -9.83
C HIS A 304 -2.96 9.67 -8.99
N LEU A 305 -4.22 9.39 -9.28
CA LEU A 305 -4.93 8.23 -8.78
C LEU A 305 -5.01 7.18 -9.88
N GLU A 306 -3.93 7.01 -10.61
CA GLU A 306 -3.84 6.02 -11.68
C GLU A 306 -3.09 4.79 -11.21
N MET A 307 -3.53 3.70 -11.74
CA MET A 307 -2.93 2.40 -11.50
C MET A 307 -2.23 1.85 -12.71
N CYS A 308 -1.24 1.02 -12.41
CA CYS A 308 -0.63 0.12 -13.36
C CYS A 308 -1.71 -0.61 -14.17
N ASN A 309 -1.76 -0.36 -15.47
CA ASN A 309 -2.61 -1.09 -16.43
C ASN A 309 -1.88 -2.30 -17.04
N THR A 310 -0.60 -2.46 -16.73
CA THR A 310 0.23 -3.56 -17.20
C THR A 310 0.44 -4.59 -16.11
N PRO A 311 0.37 -5.88 -16.47
CA PRO A 311 0.80 -6.92 -15.55
C PRO A 311 2.24 -6.66 -15.11
N LEU A 312 2.47 -6.72 -13.80
CA LEU A 312 3.80 -6.65 -13.24
C LEU A 312 4.51 -8.00 -13.49
N ASP A 313 4.88 -8.21 -14.72
CA ASP A 313 5.60 -9.38 -15.19
C ASP A 313 6.82 -8.90 -15.98
N SER A 314 7.98 -9.37 -15.59
CA SER A 314 9.27 -9.04 -16.24
C SER A 314 9.27 -9.36 -17.75
N ASN A 315 8.42 -10.26 -18.22
CA ASN A 315 8.31 -10.57 -19.63
C ASN A 315 7.49 -9.53 -20.42
N ASN A 316 6.66 -8.74 -19.76
CA ASN A 316 5.89 -7.67 -20.40
C ASN A 316 6.58 -6.31 -20.39
N GLN A 317 7.54 -6.08 -19.50
CA GLN A 317 8.35 -4.86 -19.49
C GLN A 317 9.12 -4.63 -20.80
N LYS A 318 9.44 -5.69 -21.56
CA LYS A 318 10.10 -5.58 -22.87
C LYS A 318 9.17 -5.11 -24.00
N LYS A 319 7.85 -5.15 -23.84
CA LYS A 319 6.89 -4.72 -24.88
C LYS A 319 6.57 -3.23 -24.85
N ILE A 320 6.84 -2.55 -23.75
CA ILE A 320 6.55 -1.11 -23.57
C ILE A 320 7.64 -0.24 -24.18
N THR A 321 8.86 -0.76 -24.33
CA THR A 321 9.99 -0.05 -24.97
C THR A 321 9.99 -0.09 -26.50
N GLU A 322 9.01 -0.77 -27.13
CA GLU A 322 8.89 -0.86 -28.60
C GLU A 322 7.63 -0.15 -29.17
N LEU A 323 6.89 0.61 -28.34
CA LEU A 323 5.81 1.51 -28.75
C LEU A 323 6.21 2.98 -28.56
#